data_7b0326e73b701b9305cb27047ba9f542
#
_entry.id   7b0326e73b701b9305cb27047ba9f542
#
_cell.length_a   1.000
_cell.length_b   1.000
_cell.length_c   1.000
_cell.angle_alpha   90.00
_cell.angle_beta   90.00
_cell.angle_gamma   90.00
#
_symmetry.space_group_name_H-M   'P 1'
#
loop_
_entity.id
_entity.type
_entity.pdbx_description
1 polymer ?
#
loop_
_entity_poly.entity_id
_entity_poly.type
_entity_poly.pdbx_seq_one_letter_code
_entity_poly.pdbx_strand_id
1 'polypeptide(L)'
;PIVYAQGTLVLFSIKPKEMKKNLQLLTSPSVSHIAIANPKTAPYGVAAVEALKNTKLYDTLYSKLVYGESIAQTLTYVLHGADVGIVAKSSLFSPQMKHFKEGVNWIDVPTKFHTPISQGMVLLKRATNHSQAKLFFTFMQSADAKKILTQYGYHVL
;
A
#
# COMPACT_ATOMS: atom_id res chain seq x y z
N PRO A 1 -20.63 -7.66 4.29
CA PRO A 1 -19.66 -6.63 4.01
C PRO A 1 -19.80 -6.09 2.59
N ILE A 2 -19.50 -4.81 2.41
CA ILE A 2 -19.47 -4.14 1.11
C ILE A 2 -18.02 -3.74 0.84
N VAL A 3 -17.49 -4.09 -0.34
CA VAL A 3 -16.19 -3.58 -0.80
C VAL A 3 -16.41 -2.18 -1.37
N TYR A 4 -15.74 -1.18 -0.81
CA TYR A 4 -15.89 0.21 -1.22
C TYR A 4 -14.69 0.76 -1.99
N ALA A 5 -13.52 0.11 -1.89
CA ALA A 5 -12.31 0.49 -2.60
C ALA A 5 -11.31 -0.67 -2.63
N GLN A 6 -10.29 -0.52 -3.47
CA GLN A 6 -9.12 -1.39 -3.48
C GLN A 6 -7.87 -0.54 -3.23
N GLY A 7 -7.04 -0.99 -2.29
CA GLY A 7 -5.73 -0.41 -2.05
C GLY A 7 -4.75 -0.80 -3.14
N THR A 8 -3.73 0.02 -3.32
CA THR A 8 -2.66 -0.20 -4.28
C THR A 8 -1.30 -0.12 -3.61
N LEU A 9 -0.32 -0.85 -4.12
CA LEU A 9 1.05 -0.87 -3.64
C LEU A 9 1.92 0.06 -4.48
N VAL A 10 2.88 0.69 -3.81
CA VAL A 10 3.97 1.43 -4.46
C VAL A 10 5.31 0.99 -3.90
N LEU A 11 6.35 1.08 -4.71
CA LEU A 11 7.72 1.17 -4.23
C LEU A 11 7.98 2.59 -3.77
N PHE A 12 8.57 2.75 -2.59
CA PHE A 12 8.87 4.06 -2.03
C PHE A 12 10.26 4.10 -1.43
N SER A 13 11.00 5.18 -1.71
CA SER A 13 12.30 5.50 -1.13
C SER A 13 12.40 7.01 -0.84
N ILE A 14 12.96 7.36 0.32
CA ILE A 14 13.28 8.76 0.62
C ILE A 14 14.28 9.33 -0.38
N LYS A 15 15.31 8.55 -0.71
CA LYS A 15 16.31 8.95 -1.70
C LYS A 15 15.80 8.62 -3.12
N PRO A 16 16.08 9.49 -4.10
CA PRO A 16 15.77 9.21 -5.49
C PRO A 16 16.36 7.86 -5.95
N LYS A 17 15.60 7.10 -6.70
CA LYS A 17 15.98 5.80 -7.27
C LYS A 17 15.56 5.71 -8.72
N GLU A 18 16.10 4.74 -9.46
CA GLU A 18 15.69 4.43 -10.83
C GLU A 18 14.31 3.71 -10.83
N MET A 19 13.24 4.45 -10.53
CA MET A 19 11.90 3.91 -10.32
C MET A 19 11.33 3.19 -11.56
N LYS A 20 11.81 3.52 -12.76
CA LYS A 20 11.41 2.83 -14.01
C LYS A 20 11.73 1.34 -14.00
N LYS A 21 12.75 0.91 -13.26
CA LYS A 21 13.10 -0.51 -13.09
C LYS A 21 12.04 -1.27 -12.27
N ASN A 22 11.16 -0.58 -11.59
CA ASN A 22 10.12 -1.15 -10.74
C ASN A 22 10.69 -2.18 -9.75
N LEU A 23 10.09 -3.36 -9.60
CA LEU A 23 10.54 -4.38 -8.65
C LEU A 23 11.99 -4.82 -8.89
N GLN A 24 12.52 -4.74 -10.12
CA GLN A 24 13.92 -5.03 -10.40
C GLN A 24 14.89 -4.08 -9.71
N LEU A 25 14.46 -2.87 -9.37
CA LEU A 25 15.24 -1.93 -8.56
C LEU A 25 15.72 -2.56 -7.24
N LEU A 26 14.92 -3.44 -6.66
CA LEU A 26 15.20 -4.09 -5.37
C LEU A 26 16.42 -5.02 -5.41
N THR A 27 16.84 -5.45 -6.59
CA THR A 27 18.05 -6.27 -6.79
C THR A 27 19.34 -5.44 -6.82
N SER A 28 19.23 -4.11 -6.85
CA SER A 28 20.41 -3.23 -6.86
C SER A 28 21.30 -3.46 -5.64
N PRO A 29 22.63 -3.44 -5.80
CA PRO A 29 23.57 -3.49 -4.68
C PRO A 29 23.39 -2.35 -3.67
N SER A 30 22.83 -1.22 -4.10
CA SER A 30 22.54 -0.08 -3.24
C SER A 30 21.30 -0.28 -2.33
N VAL A 31 20.54 -1.37 -2.55
CA VAL A 31 19.37 -1.72 -1.75
C VAL A 31 19.73 -2.90 -0.84
N SER A 32 19.93 -2.63 0.44
CA SER A 32 20.28 -3.62 1.45
C SER A 32 19.08 -4.01 2.31
N HIS A 33 18.15 -3.10 2.56
CA HIS A 33 16.98 -3.30 3.42
C HIS A 33 15.71 -2.88 2.69
N ILE A 34 14.80 -3.83 2.55
CA ILE A 34 13.49 -3.66 1.89
C ILE A 34 12.41 -3.85 2.94
N ALA A 35 11.67 -2.80 3.26
CA ALA A 35 10.55 -2.89 4.19
C ALA A 35 9.28 -3.37 3.48
N ILE A 36 8.68 -4.42 4.00
CA ILE A 36 7.34 -4.89 3.62
C ILE A 36 6.50 -5.15 4.87
N ALA A 37 5.18 -5.09 4.75
CA ALA A 37 4.32 -5.49 5.86
C ALA A 37 4.37 -7.01 6.04
N ASN A 38 4.20 -7.45 7.30
CA ASN A 38 4.18 -8.87 7.62
C ASN A 38 2.94 -9.53 6.98
N PRO A 39 3.11 -10.51 6.09
CA PRO A 39 1.98 -11.16 5.42
C PRO A 39 1.07 -11.94 6.38
N LYS A 40 1.54 -12.25 7.60
CA LYS A 40 0.73 -12.92 8.62
C LYS A 40 -0.27 -11.97 9.30
N THR A 41 0.01 -10.67 9.31
CA THR A 41 -0.76 -9.68 10.07
C THR A 41 -1.37 -8.57 9.20
N ALA A 42 -0.92 -8.41 7.95
CA ALA A 42 -1.32 -7.29 7.10
C ALA A 42 -1.61 -7.71 5.65
N PRO A 43 -2.80 -7.37 5.10
CA PRO A 43 -3.15 -7.67 3.70
C PRO A 43 -2.17 -7.08 2.67
N TYR A 44 -1.64 -5.90 2.93
CA TYR A 44 -0.62 -5.29 2.07
C TYR A 44 0.68 -6.11 2.04
N GLY A 45 1.00 -6.82 3.12
CA GLY A 45 2.13 -7.74 3.16
C GLY A 45 1.90 -8.99 2.31
N VAL A 46 0.69 -9.53 2.32
CA VAL A 46 0.31 -10.63 1.42
C VAL A 46 0.50 -10.21 -0.03
N ALA A 47 -0.03 -9.06 -0.42
CA ALA A 47 0.11 -8.54 -1.78
C ALA A 47 1.57 -8.26 -2.18
N ALA A 48 2.39 -7.73 -1.26
CA ALA A 48 3.81 -7.51 -1.50
C ALA A 48 4.55 -8.82 -1.76
N VAL A 49 4.32 -9.85 -0.93
CA VAL A 49 4.93 -11.17 -1.12
C VAL A 49 4.45 -11.82 -2.43
N GLU A 50 3.17 -11.72 -2.77
CA GLU A 50 2.64 -12.19 -4.06
C GLU A 50 3.38 -11.51 -5.23
N ALA A 51 3.52 -10.19 -5.19
CA ALA A 51 4.19 -9.44 -6.25
C ALA A 51 5.65 -9.89 -6.43
N LEU A 52 6.37 -10.09 -5.32
CA LEU A 52 7.75 -10.58 -5.35
C LEU A 52 7.84 -12.03 -5.87
N LYS A 53 6.91 -12.90 -5.50
CA LYS A 53 6.86 -14.29 -5.99
C LYS A 53 6.50 -14.35 -7.48
N ASN A 54 5.50 -13.58 -7.91
CA ASN A 54 5.06 -13.56 -9.30
C ASN A 54 6.10 -12.96 -10.25
N THR A 55 7.01 -12.15 -9.74
CA THR A 55 8.17 -11.65 -10.50
C THR A 55 9.45 -12.46 -10.28
N LYS A 56 9.36 -13.58 -9.54
CA LYS A 56 10.49 -14.49 -9.23
C LYS A 56 11.62 -13.81 -8.45
N LEU A 57 11.32 -12.78 -7.68
CA LEU A 57 12.28 -12.01 -6.90
C LEU A 57 12.29 -12.40 -5.41
N TYR A 58 11.25 -13.07 -4.91
CA TYR A 58 11.09 -13.31 -3.48
C TYR A 58 12.28 -14.02 -2.85
N ASP A 59 12.73 -15.14 -3.44
CA ASP A 59 13.84 -15.92 -2.87
C ASP A 59 15.17 -15.15 -2.94
N THR A 60 15.40 -14.44 -4.03
CA THR A 60 16.61 -13.61 -4.21
C THR A 60 16.68 -12.47 -3.19
N LEU A 61 15.53 -11.89 -2.85
CA LEU A 61 15.44 -10.72 -1.96
C LEU A 61 15.18 -11.09 -0.51
N TYR A 62 14.92 -12.34 -0.20
CA TYR A 62 14.48 -12.79 1.12
C TYR A 62 15.35 -12.26 2.27
N SER A 63 16.67 -12.30 2.11
CA SER A 63 17.61 -11.85 3.12
C SER A 63 17.64 -10.33 3.35
N LYS A 64 17.06 -9.56 2.40
CA LYS A 64 16.95 -8.10 2.49
C LYS A 64 15.63 -7.63 3.11
N LEU A 65 14.66 -8.53 3.29
CA LEU A 65 13.31 -8.17 3.74
C LEU A 65 13.29 -7.86 5.23
N VAL A 66 12.67 -6.72 5.56
CA VAL A 66 12.38 -6.28 6.94
C VAL A 66 10.86 -6.15 7.08
N TYR A 67 10.30 -6.78 8.11
CA TYR A 67 8.85 -6.89 8.28
C TYR A 67 8.31 -5.91 9.29
N GLY A 68 7.37 -5.06 8.87
CA GLY A 68 6.52 -4.26 9.75
C GLY A 68 5.24 -5.01 10.09
N GLU A 69 4.79 -4.95 11.33
CA GLU A 69 3.55 -5.62 11.78
C GLU A 69 2.29 -5.00 11.17
N SER A 70 2.40 -3.80 10.64
CA SER A 70 1.35 -3.10 9.89
C SER A 70 1.92 -2.34 8.70
N ILE A 71 1.06 -1.94 7.76
CA ILE A 71 1.50 -1.11 6.63
C ILE A 71 2.00 0.27 7.09
N ALA A 72 1.45 0.82 8.18
CA ALA A 72 1.91 2.07 8.77
C ALA A 72 3.33 1.94 9.35
N GLN A 73 3.60 0.85 10.08
CA GLN A 73 4.95 0.58 10.60
C GLN A 73 5.95 0.35 9.48
N THR A 74 5.54 -0.30 8.39
CA THR A 74 6.38 -0.49 7.21
C THR A 74 6.84 0.85 6.63
N LEU A 75 5.92 1.82 6.49
CA LEU A 75 6.27 3.18 6.08
C LEU A 75 7.27 3.83 7.04
N THR A 76 7.05 3.67 8.35
CA THR A 76 7.97 4.18 9.38
C THR A 76 9.38 3.62 9.20
N TYR A 77 9.52 2.36 8.86
CA TYR A 77 10.85 1.76 8.60
C TYR A 77 11.56 2.40 7.40
N VAL A 78 10.83 2.70 6.32
CA VAL A 78 11.43 3.43 5.18
C VAL A 78 11.85 4.84 5.58
N LEU A 79 11.03 5.54 6.35
CA LEU A 79 11.32 6.90 6.81
C LEU A 79 12.53 6.97 7.77
N HIS A 80 12.89 5.85 8.41
CA HIS A 80 13.92 5.82 9.45
C HIS A 80 15.08 4.84 9.19
N GLY A 81 15.20 4.30 7.98
CA GLY A 81 16.39 3.50 7.72
C GLY A 81 16.35 2.46 6.62
N ALA A 82 15.20 1.91 6.24
CA ALA A 82 15.14 1.01 5.11
C ALA A 82 15.39 1.77 3.79
N ASP A 83 16.09 1.15 2.87
CA ASP A 83 16.45 1.79 1.60
C ASP A 83 15.24 2.00 0.70
N VAL A 84 14.36 1.01 0.67
CA VAL A 84 13.11 1.00 -0.12
C VAL A 84 12.05 0.26 0.67
N GLY A 85 10.78 0.61 0.46
CA GLY A 85 9.65 -0.15 0.99
C GLY A 85 8.59 -0.40 -0.07
N ILE A 86 7.82 -1.46 0.13
CA ILE A 86 6.56 -1.69 -0.58
C ILE A 86 5.46 -1.26 0.37
N VAL A 87 4.86 -0.11 0.08
CA VAL A 87 3.93 0.57 0.98
C VAL A 87 2.59 0.85 0.30
N ALA A 88 1.59 1.28 1.09
CA ALA A 88 0.30 1.68 0.53
C ALA A 88 0.42 3.02 -0.21
N LYS A 89 -0.08 3.09 -1.44
CA LYS A 89 -0.09 4.32 -2.24
C LYS A 89 -0.77 5.47 -1.51
N SER A 90 -1.87 5.20 -0.82
CA SER A 90 -2.63 6.21 -0.07
C SER A 90 -1.79 6.97 0.96
N SER A 91 -0.77 6.35 1.52
CA SER A 91 0.12 6.99 2.49
C SER A 91 0.91 8.17 1.89
N LEU A 92 1.16 8.16 0.57
CA LEU A 92 1.95 9.19 -0.10
C LEU A 92 1.16 10.48 -0.41
N PHE A 93 -0.16 10.45 -0.22
CA PHE A 93 -1.03 11.60 -0.45
C PHE A 93 -1.30 12.42 0.81
N SER A 94 -0.75 12.02 1.95
CA SER A 94 -0.82 12.83 3.17
C SER A 94 0.02 14.11 3.03
N PRO A 95 -0.33 15.21 3.74
CA PRO A 95 0.40 16.47 3.65
C PRO A 95 1.91 16.31 3.91
N GLN A 96 2.31 15.43 4.83
CA GLN A 96 3.71 15.18 5.18
C GLN A 96 4.50 14.48 4.07
N MET A 97 3.80 13.77 3.17
CA MET A 97 4.40 12.91 2.14
C MET A 97 4.36 13.51 0.74
N LYS A 98 3.61 14.60 0.54
CA LYS A 98 3.37 15.20 -0.80
C LYS A 98 4.63 15.68 -1.53
N HIS A 99 5.70 15.94 -0.81
CA HIS A 99 6.96 16.38 -1.41
C HIS A 99 7.72 15.24 -2.13
N PHE A 100 7.40 13.98 -1.83
CA PHE A 100 7.94 12.85 -2.58
C PHE A 100 7.23 12.70 -3.92
N LYS A 101 8.01 12.54 -5.00
CA LYS A 101 7.51 12.61 -6.37
C LYS A 101 7.46 11.24 -7.03
N GLU A 102 6.38 11.00 -7.78
CA GLU A 102 6.27 9.84 -8.66
C GLU A 102 7.39 9.81 -9.69
N GLY A 103 7.92 8.61 -9.94
CA GLY A 103 9.04 8.41 -10.87
C GLY A 103 10.41 8.76 -10.30
N VAL A 104 10.48 9.41 -9.13
CA VAL A 104 11.70 9.80 -8.42
C VAL A 104 11.81 9.06 -7.10
N ASN A 105 10.81 9.21 -6.26
CA ASN A 105 10.75 8.63 -4.92
C ASN A 105 9.84 7.41 -4.84
N TRP A 106 8.86 7.30 -5.72
CA TRP A 106 7.92 6.19 -5.72
C TRP A 106 7.39 5.86 -7.11
N ILE A 107 6.90 4.64 -7.28
CA ILE A 107 6.22 4.16 -8.49
C ILE A 107 5.22 3.08 -8.12
N ASP A 108 4.12 3.01 -8.87
CA ASP A 108 3.12 1.96 -8.70
C ASP A 108 3.71 0.56 -8.94
N VAL A 109 3.44 -0.37 -8.04
CA VAL A 109 3.63 -1.81 -8.30
C VAL A 109 2.49 -2.27 -9.21
N PRO A 110 2.78 -2.88 -10.36
CA PRO A 110 1.72 -3.31 -11.28
C PRO A 110 0.73 -4.27 -10.62
N THR A 111 -0.56 -3.96 -10.71
CA THR A 111 -1.64 -4.73 -10.08
C THR A 111 -1.76 -6.17 -10.59
N LYS A 112 -1.23 -6.44 -11.80
CA LYS A 112 -1.18 -7.81 -12.36
C LYS A 112 -0.30 -8.78 -11.55
N PHE A 113 0.54 -8.28 -10.65
CA PHE A 113 1.45 -9.10 -9.87
C PHE A 113 0.91 -9.53 -8.51
N HIS A 114 -0.25 -9.01 -8.09
CA HIS A 114 -0.85 -9.37 -6.81
C HIS A 114 -2.38 -9.36 -6.87
N THR A 115 -2.99 -10.07 -5.94
CA THR A 115 -4.44 -10.03 -5.74
C THR A 115 -4.89 -8.64 -5.29
N PRO A 116 -6.04 -8.13 -5.76
CA PRO A 116 -6.58 -6.85 -5.32
C PRO A 116 -6.74 -6.76 -3.80
N ILE A 117 -6.30 -5.63 -3.21
CA ILE A 117 -6.36 -5.40 -1.77
C ILE A 117 -7.71 -4.74 -1.45
N SER A 118 -8.76 -5.56 -1.39
CA SER A 118 -10.13 -5.09 -1.18
C SER A 118 -10.33 -4.50 0.21
N GLN A 119 -10.90 -3.30 0.26
CA GLN A 119 -11.29 -2.60 1.48
C GLN A 119 -12.79 -2.79 1.70
N GLY A 120 -13.12 -3.52 2.74
CA GLY A 120 -14.51 -3.84 3.07
C GLY A 120 -15.00 -3.06 4.29
N MET A 121 -16.31 -2.82 4.34
CA MET A 121 -16.98 -2.24 5.50
C MET A 121 -18.23 -3.01 5.86
N VAL A 122 -18.59 -2.97 7.14
CA VAL A 122 -19.83 -3.56 7.66
C VAL A 122 -20.49 -2.61 8.64
N LEU A 123 -21.81 -2.56 8.64
CA LEU A 123 -22.57 -1.93 9.71
C LEU A 123 -22.85 -3.00 10.77
N LEU A 124 -22.31 -2.80 11.97
CA LEU A 124 -22.48 -3.76 13.06
C LEU A 124 -23.95 -3.79 13.52
N LYS A 125 -24.45 -4.95 13.95
CA LYS A 125 -25.82 -5.10 14.45
C LYS A 125 -26.18 -4.07 15.53
N ARG A 126 -25.28 -3.82 16.48
CA ARG A 126 -25.48 -2.82 17.54
C ARG A 126 -25.62 -1.37 17.03
N ALA A 127 -25.17 -1.09 15.80
CA ALA A 127 -25.23 0.25 15.19
C ALA A 127 -26.43 0.40 14.22
N THR A 128 -27.25 -0.63 14.05
CA THR A 128 -28.38 -0.58 13.10
C THR A 128 -29.42 0.48 13.45
N ASN A 129 -29.53 0.88 14.71
CA ASN A 129 -30.42 1.95 15.18
C ASN A 129 -29.70 3.29 15.34
N HIS A 130 -28.42 3.36 15.02
CA HIS A 130 -27.62 4.60 15.13
C HIS A 130 -27.65 5.36 13.80
N SER A 131 -28.39 6.46 13.75
CA SER A 131 -28.63 7.22 12.52
C SER A 131 -27.35 7.71 11.84
N GLN A 132 -26.41 8.24 12.60
CA GLN A 132 -25.13 8.75 12.07
C GLN A 132 -24.24 7.63 11.51
N ALA A 133 -24.24 6.44 12.12
CA ALA A 133 -23.50 5.29 11.58
C ALA A 133 -24.06 4.85 10.23
N LYS A 134 -25.39 4.86 10.09
CA LYS A 134 -26.05 4.58 8.80
C LYS A 134 -25.72 5.65 7.76
N LEU A 135 -25.78 6.92 8.12
CA LEU A 135 -25.43 8.02 7.22
C LEU A 135 -23.99 7.91 6.72
N PHE A 136 -23.04 7.63 7.61
CA PHE A 136 -21.64 7.41 7.22
C PHE A 136 -21.47 6.18 6.31
N PHE A 137 -22.13 5.07 6.65
CA PHE A 137 -22.10 3.86 5.84
C PHE A 137 -22.64 4.11 4.42
N THR A 138 -23.71 4.90 4.29
CA THR A 138 -24.27 5.31 3.00
C THR A 138 -23.35 6.29 2.28
N PHE A 139 -22.80 7.29 3.01
CA PHE A 139 -21.85 8.25 2.45
C PHE A 139 -20.64 7.55 1.81
N MET A 140 -20.09 6.53 2.44
CA MET A 140 -18.93 5.78 1.90
C MET A 140 -19.21 5.13 0.53
N GLN A 141 -20.46 4.99 0.14
CA GLN A 141 -20.88 4.46 -1.17
C GLN A 141 -21.22 5.56 -2.18
N SER A 142 -21.19 6.83 -1.76
CA SER A 142 -21.53 7.97 -2.60
C SER A 142 -20.44 8.33 -3.61
N ALA A 143 -20.82 9.09 -4.63
CA ALA A 143 -19.89 9.65 -5.62
C ALA A 143 -18.82 10.55 -4.97
N ASP A 144 -19.20 11.31 -3.92
CA ASP A 144 -18.27 12.18 -3.21
C ASP A 144 -17.22 11.38 -2.46
N ALA A 145 -17.61 10.31 -1.76
CA ALA A 145 -16.66 9.42 -1.10
C ALA A 145 -15.73 8.74 -2.12
N LYS A 146 -16.26 8.26 -3.24
CA LYS A 146 -15.47 7.68 -4.33
C LYS A 146 -14.44 8.68 -4.87
N LYS A 147 -14.83 9.93 -5.06
CA LYS A 147 -13.94 11.00 -5.50
C LYS A 147 -12.78 11.22 -4.50
N ILE A 148 -13.09 11.29 -3.21
CA ILE A 148 -12.09 11.43 -2.15
C ILE A 148 -11.13 10.23 -2.17
N LEU A 149 -11.64 9.01 -2.20
CA LEU A 149 -10.82 7.80 -2.22
C LEU A 149 -9.88 7.78 -3.43
N THR A 150 -10.38 8.15 -4.61
CA THR A 150 -9.55 8.27 -5.83
C THR A 150 -8.43 9.30 -5.66
N GLN A 151 -8.73 10.45 -5.04
CA GLN A 151 -7.72 11.48 -4.76
C GLN A 151 -6.61 10.98 -3.82
N TYR A 152 -6.91 10.00 -2.97
CA TYR A 152 -5.94 9.34 -2.09
C TYR A 152 -5.35 8.06 -2.69
N GLY A 153 -5.46 7.86 -4.00
CA GLY A 153 -4.79 6.77 -4.70
C GLY A 153 -5.44 5.39 -4.56
N TYR A 154 -6.67 5.32 -4.05
CA TYR A 154 -7.46 4.08 -4.08
C TYR A 154 -8.07 3.86 -5.46
N HIS A 155 -8.18 2.59 -5.85
CA HIS A 155 -9.04 2.20 -6.95
C HIS A 155 -10.47 2.00 -6.41
N VAL A 156 -11.45 2.68 -6.99
CA VAL A 156 -12.88 2.56 -6.63
C VAL A 156 -13.64 1.79 -7.68
N LEU A 157 -14.59 0.97 -7.24
CA LEU A 157 -15.43 0.11 -8.08
C LEU A 157 -16.69 0.84 -8.52
#